data_5d16ba6d1582aed511c34408de1125f7
#
_entry.id   5d16ba6d1582aed511c34408de1125f7
#
_cell.length_a   1.000
_cell.length_b   1.000
_cell.length_c   1.000
_cell.angle_alpha   90.00
_cell.angle_beta   90.00
_cell.angle_gamma   90.00
#
_symmetry.space_group_name_H-M   'P 1'
#
loop_
_entity.id
_entity.type
_entity.pdbx_description
1 polymer ?
#
loop_
_entity_poly.entity_id
_entity_poly.type
_entity_poly.pdbx_seq_one_letter_code
_entity_poly.pdbx_strand_id
1 'polypeptide(L)'
;NFSLTKEKYFEKTYLKTASLFKTSSFSGCVIGGGDENNIKDISEFGYHFGMAYQIQDDILDITSSKNKEGKPVLNDLSEGVITLPLILYLESQKYNKDIIKSLSNKEKDNLLNEIIKSNSIKQSKDIVNDHYEKALNSLLNIPKSNYRKALETIITISRNRI
;
A
#
# COMPACT_ATOMS: atom_id res chain seq x y z
N ASN A 1 -15.01 -16.07 -6.12
CA ASN A 1 -15.13 -14.91 -7.02
C ASN A 1 -14.05 -13.89 -6.65
N PHE A 2 -12.88 -13.99 -7.28
CA PHE A 2 -11.83 -12.99 -7.15
C PHE A 2 -12.17 -11.82 -8.09
N SER A 3 -12.87 -10.83 -7.59
CA SER A 3 -13.03 -9.57 -8.30
C SER A 3 -11.74 -8.77 -8.15
N LEU A 4 -10.92 -8.78 -9.20
CA LEU A 4 -9.68 -8.03 -9.39
C LEU A 4 -9.99 -6.55 -9.66
N THR A 5 -10.58 -5.84 -8.69
CA THR A 5 -10.84 -4.42 -8.83
C THR A 5 -10.02 -3.62 -7.82
N LYS A 6 -9.73 -2.38 -8.18
CA LYS A 6 -9.01 -1.42 -7.36
C LYS A 6 -9.71 -1.19 -6.00
N GLU A 7 -11.04 -1.12 -6.02
CA GLU A 7 -11.86 -0.91 -4.83
C GLU A 7 -11.70 -2.07 -3.83
N LYS A 8 -11.77 -3.31 -4.32
CA LYS A 8 -11.58 -4.50 -3.47
C LYS A 8 -10.16 -4.64 -2.97
N TYR A 9 -9.18 -4.23 -3.76
CA TYR A 9 -7.80 -4.17 -3.31
C TYR A 9 -7.65 -3.20 -2.14
N PHE A 10 -8.20 -1.99 -2.24
CA PHE A 10 -8.13 -1.00 -1.16
C PHE A 10 -8.91 -1.44 0.07
N GLU A 11 -10.07 -2.05 -0.08
CA GLU A 11 -10.83 -2.64 1.03
C GLU A 11 -10.00 -3.69 1.76
N LYS A 12 -9.39 -4.64 1.03
CA LYS A 12 -8.50 -5.67 1.60
C LYS A 12 -7.30 -5.05 2.30
N THR A 13 -6.65 -4.07 1.69
CA THR A 13 -5.50 -3.34 2.25
C THR A 13 -5.87 -2.64 3.55
N TYR A 14 -7.03 -2.01 3.59
CA TYR A 14 -7.58 -1.41 4.81
C TYR A 14 -7.78 -2.47 5.90
N LEU A 15 -8.51 -3.54 5.61
CA LEU A 15 -8.83 -4.57 6.60
C LEU A 15 -7.58 -5.30 7.10
N LYS A 16 -6.63 -5.58 6.21
CA LYS A 16 -5.39 -6.32 6.55
C LYS A 16 -4.43 -5.49 7.40
N THR A 17 -4.28 -4.21 7.11
CA THR A 17 -3.17 -3.40 7.66
C THR A 17 -3.62 -2.04 8.16
N ALA A 18 -4.29 -1.22 7.35
CA ALA A 18 -4.55 0.17 7.71
C ALA A 18 -5.54 0.33 8.86
N SER A 19 -6.45 -0.61 9.06
CA SER A 19 -7.38 -0.62 10.19
C SER A 19 -6.65 -0.69 11.53
N LEU A 20 -5.56 -1.46 11.61
CA LEU A 20 -4.76 -1.55 12.84
C LEU A 20 -4.02 -0.25 13.13
N PHE A 21 -3.41 0.37 12.11
CA PHE A 21 -2.78 1.70 12.26
C PHE A 21 -3.78 2.75 12.68
N LYS A 22 -4.96 2.79 12.03
CA LYS A 22 -6.05 3.70 12.38
C LYS A 22 -6.51 3.51 13.83
N THR A 23 -6.78 2.27 14.23
CA THR A 23 -7.27 1.95 15.58
C THR A 23 -6.22 2.28 16.65
N SER A 24 -4.95 1.96 16.41
CA SER A 24 -3.86 2.27 17.34
C SER A 24 -3.69 3.79 17.51
N SER A 25 -3.73 4.54 16.42
CA SER A 25 -3.65 6.01 16.43
C SER A 25 -4.84 6.62 17.17
N PHE A 26 -6.06 6.18 16.85
CA PHE A 26 -7.29 6.56 17.53
C PHE A 26 -7.20 6.31 19.05
N SER A 27 -6.88 5.07 19.44
CA SER A 27 -6.82 4.68 20.86
C SER A 27 -5.77 5.48 21.64
N GLY A 28 -4.58 5.67 21.03
CA GLY A 28 -3.53 6.48 21.64
C GLY A 28 -3.97 7.93 21.88
N CYS A 29 -4.69 8.54 20.94
CA CYS A 29 -5.20 9.89 21.07
C CYS A 29 -6.29 10.00 22.16
N VAL A 30 -7.22 9.03 22.22
CA VAL A 30 -8.27 8.97 23.24
C VAL A 30 -7.67 8.84 24.63
N ILE A 31 -6.73 7.91 24.83
CA ILE A 31 -6.06 7.71 26.11
C ILE A 31 -5.24 8.94 26.52
N GLY A 32 -4.66 9.64 25.54
CA GLY A 32 -3.93 10.90 25.76
C GLY A 32 -4.81 12.12 26.04
N GLY A 33 -6.14 11.98 26.06
CA GLY A 33 -7.08 13.08 26.33
C GLY A 33 -7.26 14.04 25.15
N GLY A 34 -7.04 13.57 23.93
CA GLY A 34 -7.28 14.36 22.70
C GLY A 34 -8.77 14.70 22.55
N ASP A 35 -9.06 15.90 22.06
CA ASP A 35 -10.42 16.30 21.70
C ASP A 35 -10.89 15.61 20.40
N GLU A 36 -12.17 15.80 20.03
CA GLU A 36 -12.78 15.16 18.86
C GLU A 36 -12.05 15.48 17.54
N ASN A 37 -11.52 16.70 17.39
CA ASN A 37 -10.78 17.09 16.20
C ASN A 37 -9.43 16.37 16.16
N ASN A 38 -8.70 16.34 17.27
CA ASN A 38 -7.45 15.62 17.39
C ASN A 38 -7.62 14.12 17.14
N ILE A 39 -8.68 13.52 17.69
CA ILE A 39 -9.02 12.10 17.47
C ILE A 39 -9.28 11.82 16.00
N LYS A 40 -10.05 12.70 15.33
CA LYS A 40 -10.32 12.58 13.89
C LYS A 40 -9.02 12.67 13.09
N ASP A 41 -8.23 13.72 13.29
CA ASP A 41 -7.01 13.98 12.52
C ASP A 41 -5.96 12.87 12.72
N ILE A 42 -5.76 12.40 13.95
CA ILE A 42 -4.84 11.27 14.24
C ILE A 42 -5.36 9.94 13.65
N SER A 43 -6.69 9.75 13.62
CA SER A 43 -7.26 8.55 12.98
C SER A 43 -7.05 8.57 11.46
N GLU A 44 -7.19 9.73 10.81
CA GLU A 44 -6.89 9.91 9.39
C GLU A 44 -5.40 9.70 9.09
N PHE A 45 -4.50 10.21 9.96
CA PHE A 45 -3.07 9.89 9.88
C PHE A 45 -2.86 8.38 9.86
N GLY A 46 -3.40 7.65 10.85
CA GLY A 46 -3.22 6.20 10.95
C GLY A 46 -3.77 5.45 9.75
N TYR A 47 -4.94 5.86 9.25
CA TYR A 47 -5.53 5.28 8.04
C TYR A 47 -4.63 5.46 6.83
N HIS A 48 -4.24 6.69 6.52
CA HIS A 48 -3.46 6.99 5.33
C HIS A 48 -2.05 6.43 5.40
N PHE A 49 -1.40 6.51 6.56
CA PHE A 49 -0.09 5.89 6.76
C PHE A 49 -0.14 4.38 6.54
N GLY A 50 -1.13 3.69 7.11
CA GLY A 50 -1.30 2.24 6.98
C GLY A 50 -1.59 1.80 5.53
N MET A 51 -2.40 2.58 4.79
CA MET A 51 -2.64 2.35 3.36
C MET A 51 -1.34 2.49 2.55
N ALA A 52 -0.62 3.60 2.73
CA ALA A 52 0.67 3.82 2.05
C ALA A 52 1.67 2.70 2.35
N TYR A 53 1.79 2.32 3.61
CA TYR A 53 2.73 1.30 4.07
C TYR A 53 2.48 -0.05 3.38
N GLN A 54 1.22 -0.52 3.34
CA GLN A 54 0.91 -1.81 2.71
C GLN A 54 1.06 -1.77 1.19
N ILE A 55 0.62 -0.69 0.53
CA ILE A 55 0.78 -0.56 -0.93
C ILE A 55 2.27 -0.52 -1.29
N GLN A 56 3.08 0.16 -0.48
CA GLN A 56 4.52 0.22 -0.64
C GLN A 56 5.18 -1.16 -0.50
N ASP A 57 4.80 -1.95 0.50
CA ASP A 57 5.28 -3.32 0.66
C ASP A 57 4.95 -4.17 -0.57
N ASP A 58 3.74 -4.08 -1.11
CA ASP A 58 3.33 -4.80 -2.32
C ASP A 58 4.17 -4.39 -3.55
N ILE A 59 4.57 -3.10 -3.66
CA ILE A 59 5.48 -2.63 -4.72
C ILE A 59 6.89 -3.20 -4.52
N LEU A 60 7.40 -3.18 -3.29
CA LEU A 60 8.72 -3.70 -2.95
C LEU A 60 8.83 -5.20 -3.22
N ASP A 61 7.80 -5.97 -2.90
CA ASP A 61 7.75 -7.41 -3.19
C ASP A 61 7.91 -7.70 -4.68
N ILE A 62 7.28 -6.91 -5.54
CA ILE A 62 7.43 -7.03 -7.00
C ILE A 62 8.83 -6.59 -7.48
N THR A 63 9.34 -5.46 -6.97
CA THR A 63 10.54 -4.84 -7.51
C THR A 63 11.84 -5.44 -6.95
N SER A 64 11.82 -5.91 -5.69
CA SER A 64 13.00 -6.50 -5.01
C SER A 64 13.30 -7.94 -5.44
N SER A 65 12.36 -8.57 -6.05
CA SER A 65 12.44 -9.99 -6.43
C SER A 65 13.46 -10.28 -7.53
N LYS A 66 13.81 -9.28 -8.35
CA LYS A 66 14.88 -9.41 -9.37
C LYS A 66 16.26 -9.69 -8.79
N ASN A 67 16.52 -9.38 -7.52
CA ASN A 67 17.85 -9.46 -6.91
C ASN A 67 18.05 -10.72 -6.05
N LYS A 68 17.07 -11.61 -5.97
CA LYS A 68 17.17 -12.84 -5.15
C LYS A 68 17.01 -14.06 -6.05
N GLU A 69 18.13 -14.56 -6.56
CA GLU A 69 18.19 -15.90 -7.16
C GLU A 69 17.59 -16.94 -6.19
N GLY A 70 16.57 -17.67 -6.64
CA GLY A 70 16.04 -18.84 -5.94
C GLY A 70 14.81 -18.61 -5.04
N LYS A 71 14.24 -17.39 -4.90
CA LYS A 71 12.90 -17.25 -4.32
C LYS A 71 11.85 -17.23 -5.43
N PRO A 72 10.80 -18.06 -5.34
CA PRO A 72 9.67 -17.97 -6.25
C PRO A 72 8.92 -16.66 -5.98
N VAL A 73 9.28 -15.65 -6.76
CA VAL A 73 8.70 -14.28 -6.73
C VAL A 73 7.19 -14.27 -6.94
N LEU A 74 6.67 -15.36 -7.40
CA LEU A 74 5.28 -15.54 -7.80
C LEU A 74 4.50 -16.49 -6.88
N ASN A 75 5.03 -16.84 -5.70
CA ASN A 75 4.21 -17.56 -4.74
C ASN A 75 2.93 -16.76 -4.43
N ASP A 76 3.04 -15.45 -4.27
CA ASP A 76 1.90 -14.58 -4.02
C ASP A 76 0.91 -14.59 -5.20
N LEU A 77 1.41 -14.54 -6.44
CA LEU A 77 0.56 -14.64 -7.62
C LEU A 77 -0.03 -16.05 -7.79
N SER A 78 0.71 -17.11 -7.43
CA SER A 78 0.23 -18.49 -7.44
C SER A 78 -0.76 -18.76 -6.30
N GLU A 79 -0.63 -18.05 -5.18
CA GLU A 79 -1.56 -18.07 -4.05
C GLU A 79 -2.75 -17.11 -4.26
N GLY A 80 -2.82 -16.43 -5.41
CA GLY A 80 -3.91 -15.49 -5.73
C GLY A 80 -3.79 -14.15 -5.02
N VAL A 81 -2.61 -13.81 -4.51
CA VAL A 81 -2.34 -12.48 -3.95
C VAL A 81 -2.22 -11.48 -5.09
N ILE A 82 -3.15 -10.53 -5.11
CA ILE A 82 -3.27 -9.53 -6.15
C ILE A 82 -2.80 -8.21 -5.57
N THR A 83 -1.78 -7.63 -6.22
CA THR A 83 -1.17 -6.36 -5.84
C THR A 83 -1.66 -5.23 -6.73
N LEU A 84 -1.54 -3.99 -6.25
CA LEU A 84 -1.99 -2.81 -6.99
C LEU A 84 -1.30 -2.66 -8.36
N PRO A 85 0.04 -2.84 -8.50
CA PRO A 85 0.69 -2.77 -9.81
C PRO A 85 0.12 -3.76 -10.83
N LEU A 86 -0.20 -4.98 -10.39
CA LEU A 86 -0.82 -5.99 -11.26
C LEU A 86 -2.20 -5.54 -11.74
N ILE A 87 -3.05 -5.03 -10.83
CA ILE A 87 -4.40 -4.55 -11.18
C ILE A 87 -4.31 -3.44 -12.23
N LEU A 88 -3.47 -2.43 -11.97
CA LEU A 88 -3.29 -1.28 -12.87
C LEU A 88 -2.74 -1.71 -14.24
N TYR A 89 -1.82 -2.68 -14.27
CA TYR A 89 -1.29 -3.23 -15.51
C TYR A 89 -2.39 -3.91 -16.33
N LEU A 90 -3.16 -4.82 -15.71
CA LEU A 90 -4.24 -5.54 -16.40
C LEU A 90 -5.34 -4.62 -16.91
N GLU A 91 -5.69 -3.57 -16.15
CA GLU A 91 -6.64 -2.56 -16.59
C GLU A 91 -6.13 -1.79 -17.81
N SER A 92 -4.84 -1.43 -17.82
CA SER A 92 -4.21 -0.73 -18.94
C SER A 92 -4.18 -1.54 -20.23
N GLN A 93 -3.99 -2.86 -20.13
CA GLN A 93 -3.90 -3.79 -21.26
C GLN A 93 -5.26 -4.36 -21.68
N LYS A 94 -6.35 -4.06 -20.96
CA LYS A 94 -7.68 -4.67 -21.15
C LYS A 94 -7.66 -6.21 -21.11
N TYR A 95 -6.70 -6.77 -20.35
CA TYR A 95 -6.58 -8.21 -20.22
C TYR A 95 -7.77 -8.83 -19.50
N ASN A 96 -8.18 -10.01 -19.94
CA ASN A 96 -9.10 -10.84 -19.18
C ASN A 96 -8.40 -11.34 -17.91
N LYS A 97 -8.90 -10.90 -16.75
CA LYS A 97 -8.32 -11.17 -15.43
C LYS A 97 -8.33 -12.66 -15.05
N ASP A 98 -9.15 -13.48 -15.69
CA ASP A 98 -9.23 -14.93 -15.42
C ASP A 98 -8.03 -15.71 -16.00
N ILE A 99 -7.32 -15.14 -16.98
CA ILE A 99 -6.16 -15.76 -17.61
C ILE A 99 -5.03 -16.00 -16.59
N ILE A 100 -4.88 -15.17 -15.56
CA ILE A 100 -3.78 -15.25 -14.58
C ILE A 100 -3.71 -16.62 -13.91
N LYS A 101 -4.86 -17.25 -13.64
CA LYS A 101 -4.92 -18.55 -12.97
C LYS A 101 -4.42 -19.70 -13.84
N SER A 102 -4.43 -19.54 -15.15
CA SER A 102 -4.01 -20.57 -16.12
C SER A 102 -2.58 -20.39 -16.61
N LEU A 103 -1.88 -19.33 -16.19
CA LEU A 103 -0.50 -19.07 -16.60
C LEU A 103 0.49 -20.10 -16.00
N SER A 104 1.35 -20.63 -16.84
CA SER A 104 2.54 -21.38 -16.42
C SER A 104 3.52 -20.48 -15.66
N ASN A 105 4.46 -21.05 -14.93
CA ASN A 105 5.46 -20.29 -14.18
C ASN A 105 6.27 -19.35 -15.09
N LYS A 106 6.65 -19.81 -16.29
CA LYS A 106 7.36 -18.98 -17.26
C LYS A 106 6.55 -17.79 -17.76
N GLU A 107 5.25 -17.97 -17.98
CA GLU A 107 4.35 -16.88 -18.38
C GLU A 107 4.13 -15.87 -17.25
N LYS A 108 4.09 -16.34 -16.01
CA LYS A 108 4.03 -15.46 -14.83
C LYS A 108 5.31 -14.63 -14.70
N ASP A 109 6.49 -15.21 -14.92
CA ASP A 109 7.78 -14.48 -14.90
C ASP A 109 7.82 -13.41 -16.00
N ASN A 110 7.31 -13.72 -17.20
CA ASN A 110 7.20 -12.75 -18.28
C ASN A 110 6.23 -11.61 -17.89
N LEU A 111 5.05 -11.94 -17.37
CA LEU A 111 4.08 -10.96 -16.90
C LEU A 111 4.68 -10.03 -15.85
N LEU A 112 5.41 -10.58 -14.87
CA LEU A 112 6.10 -9.79 -13.86
C LEU A 112 7.08 -8.79 -14.47
N ASN A 113 7.90 -9.25 -15.45
CA ASN A 113 8.84 -8.37 -16.14
C ASN A 113 8.12 -7.25 -16.92
N GLU A 114 6.96 -7.53 -17.48
CA GLU A 114 6.14 -6.54 -18.16
C GLU A 114 5.56 -5.51 -17.17
N ILE A 115 5.05 -5.95 -16.00
CA ILE A 115 4.56 -5.08 -14.94
C ILE A 115 5.67 -4.15 -14.46
N ILE A 116 6.87 -4.67 -14.18
CA ILE A 116 8.00 -3.87 -13.69
C ILE A 116 8.42 -2.79 -14.70
N LYS A 117 8.32 -3.08 -16.00
CA LYS A 117 8.67 -2.13 -17.07
C LYS A 117 7.54 -1.17 -17.43
N SER A 118 6.32 -1.45 -16.96
CA SER A 118 5.13 -0.67 -17.29
C SER A 118 5.00 0.59 -16.44
N ASN A 119 4.07 1.46 -16.82
CA ASN A 119 3.71 2.64 -16.02
C ASN A 119 2.96 2.31 -14.72
N SER A 120 2.52 1.06 -14.51
CA SER A 120 1.73 0.66 -13.34
C SER A 120 2.51 0.78 -12.03
N ILE A 121 3.82 0.53 -12.05
CA ILE A 121 4.70 0.75 -10.89
C ILE A 121 4.71 2.24 -10.50
N LYS A 122 4.91 3.13 -11.48
CA LYS A 122 4.87 4.58 -11.25
C LYS A 122 3.53 5.02 -10.70
N GLN A 123 2.44 4.61 -11.33
CA GLN A 123 1.08 4.92 -10.85
C GLN A 123 0.84 4.43 -9.42
N SER A 124 1.34 3.24 -9.07
CA SER A 124 1.25 2.73 -7.70
C SER A 124 2.05 3.58 -6.71
N LYS A 125 3.26 4.02 -7.08
CA LYS A 125 4.06 4.95 -6.28
C LYS A 125 3.39 6.31 -6.10
N ASP A 126 2.73 6.82 -7.13
CA ASP A 126 1.97 8.07 -7.05
C ASP A 126 0.81 7.95 -6.03
N ILE A 127 0.12 6.81 -5.99
CA ILE A 127 -0.93 6.52 -5.00
C ILE A 127 -0.36 6.43 -3.59
N VAL A 128 0.80 5.79 -3.41
CA VAL A 128 1.51 5.75 -2.12
C VAL A 128 1.85 7.16 -1.64
N ASN A 129 2.40 7.97 -2.53
CA ASN A 129 2.75 9.37 -2.23
C ASN A 129 1.52 10.20 -1.83
N ASP A 130 0.39 10.06 -2.54
CA ASP A 130 -0.86 10.73 -2.20
C ASP A 130 -1.33 10.36 -0.77
N HIS A 131 -1.24 9.10 -0.40
CA HIS A 131 -1.55 8.67 0.95
C HIS A 131 -0.59 9.25 1.99
N TYR A 132 0.74 9.28 1.74
CA TYR A 132 1.69 9.92 2.66
C TYR A 132 1.44 11.43 2.80
N GLU A 133 1.11 12.14 1.72
CA GLU A 133 0.74 13.56 1.79
C GLU A 133 -0.53 13.77 2.63
N LYS A 134 -1.55 12.93 2.46
CA LYS A 134 -2.76 12.98 3.28
C LYS A 134 -2.48 12.70 4.76
N ALA A 135 -1.60 11.74 5.05
CA ALA A 135 -1.14 11.48 6.41
C ALA A 135 -0.40 12.69 7.03
N LEU A 136 0.49 13.35 6.27
CA LEU A 136 1.15 14.57 6.73
C LEU A 136 0.16 15.70 6.96
N ASN A 137 -0.78 15.90 6.04
CA ASN A 137 -1.77 16.96 6.13
C ASN A 137 -2.68 16.79 7.36
N SER A 138 -3.04 15.56 7.72
CA SER A 138 -3.84 15.30 8.93
C SER A 138 -3.11 15.64 10.22
N LEU A 139 -1.77 15.75 10.20
CA LEU A 139 -1.00 16.19 11.37
C LEU A 139 -0.92 17.72 11.52
N LEU A 140 -1.34 18.50 10.51
CA LEU A 140 -1.15 19.97 10.53
C LEU A 140 -1.87 20.66 11.68
N ASN A 141 -3.04 20.16 12.08
CA ASN A 141 -3.85 20.72 13.16
C ASN A 141 -3.41 20.19 14.55
N ILE A 142 -2.60 19.14 14.61
CA ILE A 142 -2.08 18.60 15.86
C ILE A 142 -1.05 19.57 16.44
N PRO A 143 -1.08 19.89 17.73
CA PRO A 143 -0.12 20.80 18.37
C PRO A 143 1.33 20.38 18.12
N LYS A 144 2.20 21.34 17.82
CA LYS A 144 3.62 21.09 17.61
C LYS A 144 4.25 20.50 18.89
N SER A 145 4.84 19.33 18.76
CA SER A 145 5.47 18.59 19.85
C SER A 145 6.51 17.62 19.31
N ASN A 146 7.35 17.07 20.18
CA ASN A 146 8.26 16.00 19.80
C ASN A 146 7.54 14.75 19.32
N TYR A 147 6.34 14.49 19.83
CA TYR A 147 5.50 13.34 19.41
C TYR A 147 4.97 13.53 18.00
N ARG A 148 4.43 14.72 17.66
CA ARG A 148 4.04 15.05 16.30
C ARG A 148 5.24 14.94 15.35
N LYS A 149 6.39 15.49 15.72
CA LYS A 149 7.63 15.38 14.93
C LYS A 149 8.04 13.92 14.70
N ALA A 150 7.86 13.05 15.69
CA ALA A 150 8.13 11.62 15.54
C ALA A 150 7.21 10.99 14.47
N LEU A 151 5.91 11.31 14.44
CA LEU A 151 4.98 10.83 13.41
C LEU A 151 5.37 11.36 12.01
N GLU A 152 5.73 12.62 11.87
CA GLU A 152 6.24 13.19 10.62
C GLU A 152 7.52 12.48 10.15
N THR A 153 8.41 12.15 11.11
CA THR A 153 9.66 11.44 10.83
C THR A 153 9.40 10.00 10.35
N ILE A 154 8.46 9.28 10.94
CA ILE A 154 8.08 7.93 10.52
C ILE A 154 7.59 7.95 9.06
N ILE A 155 6.78 8.93 8.66
CA ILE A 155 6.34 9.08 7.26
C ILE A 155 7.57 9.26 6.36
N THR A 156 8.48 10.17 6.73
CA THR A 156 9.68 10.46 5.93
C THR A 156 10.55 9.22 5.74
N ILE A 157 10.81 8.47 6.81
CA ILE A 157 11.59 7.22 6.75
C ILE A 157 10.90 6.18 5.89
N SER A 158 9.59 6.00 6.08
CA SER A 158 8.83 5.02 5.31
C SER A 158 8.79 5.36 3.82
N ARG A 159 8.58 6.62 3.48
CA ARG A 159 8.55 7.11 2.09
C ARG A 159 9.85 6.86 1.32
N ASN A 160 10.98 6.91 2.00
CA ASN A 160 12.30 6.70 1.39
C ASN A 160 12.63 5.23 1.09
N ARG A 161 11.73 4.28 1.35
CA ARG A 161 11.92 2.85 1.05
C ARG A 161 11.75 2.50 -0.43
N ILE A 162 11.11 3.37 -1.25
CA ILE A 162 10.81 3.13 -2.68
C ILE A 162 11.30 4.24 -3.60
#